data_d8e599daa63e436d92ecf2e41f824f3b
#
_entry.id   d8e599daa63e436d92ecf2e41f824f3b
#
_cell.length_a   1.000
_cell.length_b   1.000
_cell.length_c   1.000
_cell.angle_alpha   90.00
_cell.angle_beta   90.00
_cell.angle_gamma   90.00
#
_symmetry.space_group_name_H-M   'P 1'
#
loop_
_entity.id
_entity.type
_entity.pdbx_description
1 polymer ?
#
loop_
_entity_poly.entity_id
_entity_poly.type
_entity_poly.pdbx_seq_one_letter_code
_entity_poly.pdbx_strand_id
1 'polypeptide(L)'
;MNKAVLALLLIVGAGSGAIGVLIATGQMSLPDIASGGSDTNTPSPVATAPSPPPPDDDEAYNAFDQGQYLTALSLAERRAAVGDPQAHTLVARIYEGGLGVAKDDITAARWYSRAAELGDVPAMLALGNMLAEGRGIGKDRTAAAEMYEKAAATGDPLANYNLGLLFLKGEGKPENPFRAAKHIQFAAEKNIAQAQFDLAALYQKGVGVEPNALEAANWMSKAAKQGLVPAQYEYAVMLMRGLGLKEDENRAIPYLQTAAEQGIPGAQNRLAWIHQEGAGGIQKNPNEAAKWRFIAKAGGIADEKLDMLVDTMPDSEKKAAQKAAQEWRDKQLTLR
;
A
#
# COMPACT_ATOMS: atom_id res chain seq x y z
N MET A 1 -19.03 -18.02 12.22
CA MET A 1 -17.90 -17.86 11.29
C MET A 1 -16.71 -17.36 12.08
N ASN A 2 -15.61 -18.07 12.01
CA ASN A 2 -14.49 -17.94 12.95
C ASN A 2 -13.67 -16.66 12.68
N LYS A 3 -13.52 -15.79 13.70
CA LYS A 3 -12.73 -14.55 13.69
C LYS A 3 -11.24 -14.74 13.35
N ALA A 4 -10.78 -15.98 13.22
CA ALA A 4 -9.41 -16.34 12.89
C ALA A 4 -9.04 -16.21 11.38
N VAL A 5 -10.01 -16.01 10.49
CA VAL A 5 -9.80 -15.91 9.03
C VAL A 5 -9.36 -14.52 8.59
N LEU A 6 -9.62 -13.49 9.41
CA LEU A 6 -9.31 -12.09 9.08
C LEU A 6 -7.85 -11.67 9.37
N ALA A 7 -7.14 -12.46 10.17
CA ALA A 7 -5.81 -12.06 10.66
C ALA A 7 -4.65 -12.24 9.66
N LEU A 8 -4.87 -12.92 8.52
CA LEU A 8 -3.80 -13.22 7.55
C LEU A 8 -3.69 -12.21 6.39
N LEU A 9 -4.65 -11.30 6.27
CA LEU A 9 -4.65 -10.23 5.23
C LEU A 9 -4.03 -8.91 5.73
N LEU A 10 -3.51 -8.87 6.96
CA LEU A 10 -3.09 -7.63 7.65
C LEU A 10 -1.57 -7.46 7.82
N ILE A 11 -0.72 -8.18 7.08
CA ILE A 11 0.75 -8.06 7.25
C ILE A 11 1.40 -7.39 6.02
N VAL A 12 0.86 -6.28 5.54
CA VAL A 12 1.68 -5.30 4.79
C VAL A 12 1.08 -3.92 5.02
N GLY A 13 1.64 -3.17 5.94
CA GLY A 13 1.30 -1.76 6.14
C GLY A 13 1.23 -1.32 7.59
N ALA A 14 2.27 -1.54 8.38
CA ALA A 14 2.41 -0.88 9.66
C ALA A 14 3.87 -0.49 9.88
N GLY A 15 4.16 0.73 9.58
CA GLY A 15 5.33 1.44 10.07
C GLY A 15 4.87 2.64 10.91
N SER A 16 5.23 2.59 12.17
CA SER A 16 5.40 3.67 13.15
C SER A 16 4.19 4.24 13.91
N GLY A 17 4.25 4.07 15.24
CA GLY A 17 4.09 5.15 16.21
C GLY A 17 2.69 5.36 16.80
N ALA A 18 2.38 4.62 17.86
CA ALA A 18 1.31 4.99 18.80
C ALA A 18 1.80 6.08 19.77
N ILE A 19 1.11 7.22 19.80
CA ILE A 19 1.03 8.09 20.96
C ILE A 19 -0.45 8.47 21.15
N GLY A 20 -1.01 8.04 22.26
CA GLY A 20 -2.36 8.37 22.66
C GLY A 20 -2.49 9.79 23.17
N VAL A 21 -3.55 10.49 22.81
CA VAL A 21 -4.03 11.68 23.51
C VAL A 21 -5.57 11.66 23.59
N LEU A 22 -6.04 12.01 24.75
CA LEU A 22 -7.42 12.04 25.26
C LEU A 22 -8.41 12.78 24.35
N ILE A 23 -9.62 12.22 24.29
CA ILE A 23 -10.81 12.81 23.66
C ILE A 23 -11.41 13.88 24.55
N ALA A 24 -11.63 15.07 23.99
CA ALA A 24 -12.60 16.04 24.51
C ALA A 24 -13.64 16.29 23.40
N THR A 25 -14.87 15.93 23.71
CA THR A 25 -16.06 16.17 22.89
C THR A 25 -16.41 17.63 22.90
N GLY A 26 -16.51 18.27 21.72
CA GLY A 26 -17.03 19.60 21.55
C GLY A 26 -17.60 19.77 20.15
N GLN A 27 -18.92 19.72 20.07
CA GLN A 27 -19.67 20.18 18.88
C GLN A 27 -19.37 21.65 18.64
N MET A 28 -18.87 22.00 17.46
CA MET A 28 -18.86 23.36 16.97
C MET A 28 -19.72 23.46 15.72
N SER A 29 -20.85 24.10 15.89
CA SER A 29 -21.68 24.65 14.81
C SER A 29 -20.97 25.79 14.11
N LEU A 30 -21.10 25.85 12.80
CA LEU A 30 -20.63 26.95 11.94
C LEU A 30 -21.37 28.25 12.29
N PRO A 31 -20.70 29.41 12.37
CA PRO A 31 -21.39 30.69 12.48
C PRO A 31 -21.87 31.17 11.11
N ASP A 32 -23.16 31.51 11.05
CA ASP A 32 -23.79 32.27 9.98
C ASP A 32 -23.16 33.66 9.91
N ILE A 33 -22.78 34.07 8.71
CA ILE A 33 -22.43 35.47 8.43
C ILE A 33 -23.62 36.10 7.70
N ALA A 34 -24.46 36.78 8.46
CA ALA A 34 -25.48 37.66 7.92
C ALA A 34 -25.29 39.11 8.42
N SER A 35 -25.09 39.93 7.44
CA SER A 35 -25.58 41.33 7.27
C SER A 35 -25.40 42.42 8.34
N GLY A 36 -24.87 43.54 7.90
CA GLY A 36 -25.39 44.83 8.28
C GLY A 36 -24.36 45.87 8.72
N GLY A 37 -24.11 46.86 7.89
CA GLY A 37 -23.40 48.05 8.27
C GLY A 37 -23.04 48.93 7.06
N SER A 38 -23.96 49.78 6.66
CA SER A 38 -23.74 50.84 5.65
C SER A 38 -22.88 51.96 6.26
N ASP A 39 -21.67 52.12 5.72
CA ASP A 39 -20.96 53.40 5.82
C ASP A 39 -20.42 53.77 4.46
N THR A 40 -21.00 54.85 3.93
CA THR A 40 -20.65 55.53 2.68
C THR A 40 -19.37 56.31 2.88
N ASN A 41 -18.25 55.76 2.40
CA ASN A 41 -17.09 56.56 2.01
C ASN A 41 -16.35 55.83 0.89
N THR A 42 -16.78 56.07 -0.33
CA THR A 42 -16.16 55.55 -1.55
C THR A 42 -14.88 56.33 -1.87
N PRO A 43 -13.70 55.70 -1.72
CA PRO A 43 -12.56 56.13 -2.51
C PRO A 43 -12.75 55.60 -3.93
N SER A 44 -12.49 56.44 -4.93
CA SER A 44 -12.50 56.08 -6.35
C SER A 44 -11.77 54.75 -6.61
N PRO A 45 -12.28 53.90 -7.52
CA PRO A 45 -11.63 52.66 -7.83
C PRO A 45 -10.25 52.93 -8.44
N VAL A 46 -9.21 52.59 -7.70
CA VAL A 46 -7.89 52.36 -8.27
C VAL A 46 -8.09 51.25 -9.29
N ALA A 47 -7.89 51.57 -10.58
CA ALA A 47 -7.91 50.57 -11.64
C ALA A 47 -6.89 49.49 -11.29
N THR A 48 -7.36 48.38 -10.75
CA THR A 48 -6.56 47.19 -10.57
C THR A 48 -6.14 46.74 -11.96
N ALA A 49 -4.84 46.64 -12.20
CA ALA A 49 -4.31 46.05 -13.42
C ALA A 49 -5.01 44.70 -13.63
N PRO A 50 -5.38 44.32 -14.88
CA PRO A 50 -5.99 43.05 -15.13
C PRO A 50 -5.09 41.97 -14.57
N SER A 51 -5.65 41.04 -13.77
CA SER A 51 -4.93 39.89 -13.26
C SER A 51 -4.28 39.19 -14.44
N PRO A 52 -3.02 38.78 -14.33
CA PRO A 52 -2.38 38.05 -15.41
C PRO A 52 -3.24 36.78 -15.71
N PRO A 53 -3.28 36.35 -16.98
CA PRO A 53 -4.04 35.16 -17.36
C PRO A 53 -3.61 33.97 -16.47
N PRO A 54 -4.51 32.99 -16.21
CA PRO A 54 -4.12 31.79 -15.48
C PRO A 54 -2.95 31.11 -16.21
N PRO A 55 -1.95 30.56 -15.46
CA PRO A 55 -0.85 29.84 -16.06
C PRO A 55 -1.34 28.66 -16.90
N ASP A 56 -0.54 28.22 -17.87
CA ASP A 56 -0.84 27.04 -18.69
C ASP A 56 -0.96 25.80 -17.79
N ASP A 57 -1.80 24.83 -18.17
CA ASP A 57 -2.08 23.63 -17.37
C ASP A 57 -0.80 22.88 -16.99
N ASP A 58 0.19 22.88 -17.88
CA ASP A 58 1.45 22.14 -17.70
C ASP A 58 2.48 22.88 -16.83
N GLU A 59 2.41 24.21 -16.68
CA GLU A 59 3.45 24.97 -15.96
C GLU A 59 3.57 24.59 -14.48
N ALA A 60 2.44 24.40 -13.79
CA ALA A 60 2.44 24.03 -12.38
C ALA A 60 3.00 22.62 -12.16
N TYR A 61 2.61 21.67 -13.01
CA TYR A 61 3.12 20.30 -12.96
C TYR A 61 4.59 20.23 -13.38
N ASN A 62 5.00 20.95 -14.41
CA ASN A 62 6.41 21.05 -14.82
C ASN A 62 7.29 21.57 -13.68
N ALA A 63 6.87 22.61 -12.98
CA ALA A 63 7.57 23.14 -11.82
C ALA A 63 7.63 22.10 -10.68
N PHE A 64 6.54 21.36 -10.46
CA PHE A 64 6.47 20.29 -9.46
C PHE A 64 7.46 19.16 -9.78
N ASP A 65 7.49 18.68 -11.02
CA ASP A 65 8.37 17.60 -11.47
C ASP A 65 9.85 17.99 -11.43
N GLN A 66 10.14 19.28 -11.60
CA GLN A 66 11.48 19.86 -11.43
C GLN A 66 11.87 20.11 -9.96
N GLY A 67 11.00 19.77 -8.99
CA GLY A 67 11.24 20.02 -7.57
C GLY A 67 11.10 21.50 -7.15
N GLN A 68 10.59 22.36 -8.02
CA GLN A 68 10.36 23.79 -7.75
C GLN A 68 9.00 23.98 -7.03
N TYR A 69 8.86 23.37 -5.86
CA TYR A 69 7.57 23.22 -5.18
C TYR A 69 6.88 24.53 -4.81
N LEU A 70 7.62 25.56 -4.42
CA LEU A 70 7.02 26.89 -4.12
C LEU A 70 6.48 27.56 -5.39
N THR A 71 7.18 27.41 -6.51
CA THR A 71 6.70 27.90 -7.81
C THR A 71 5.46 27.12 -8.23
N ALA A 72 5.52 25.78 -8.13
CA ALA A 72 4.39 24.90 -8.42
C ALA A 72 3.15 25.24 -7.57
N LEU A 73 3.34 25.51 -6.27
CA LEU A 73 2.27 25.92 -5.36
C LEU A 73 1.62 27.22 -5.82
N SER A 74 2.41 28.26 -6.07
CA SER A 74 1.90 29.57 -6.51
C SER A 74 1.13 29.48 -7.84
N LEU A 75 1.64 28.70 -8.80
CA LEU A 75 0.98 28.47 -10.09
C LEU A 75 -0.32 27.70 -9.91
N ALA A 76 -0.29 26.61 -9.10
CA ALA A 76 -1.47 25.79 -8.83
C ALA A 76 -2.56 26.56 -8.07
N GLU A 77 -2.21 27.39 -7.08
CA GLU A 77 -3.19 28.24 -6.38
C GLU A 77 -3.90 29.21 -7.32
N ARG A 78 -3.17 29.82 -8.28
CA ARG A 78 -3.77 30.70 -9.30
C ARG A 78 -4.74 29.95 -10.21
N ARG A 79 -4.42 28.71 -10.60
CA ARG A 79 -5.29 27.85 -11.38
C ARG A 79 -6.49 27.36 -10.58
N ALA A 80 -6.28 26.99 -9.32
CA ALA A 80 -7.36 26.58 -8.42
C ALA A 80 -8.39 27.71 -8.19
N ALA A 81 -7.92 28.97 -8.16
CA ALA A 81 -8.81 30.13 -8.02
C ALA A 81 -9.81 30.29 -9.19
N VAL A 82 -9.51 29.74 -10.36
CA VAL A 82 -10.43 29.70 -11.51
C VAL A 82 -11.18 28.36 -11.64
N GLY A 83 -11.08 27.51 -10.63
CA GLY A 83 -11.89 26.30 -10.50
C GLY A 83 -11.28 25.03 -11.15
N ASP A 84 -9.98 25.03 -11.44
CA ASP A 84 -9.29 23.86 -11.99
C ASP A 84 -9.19 22.74 -10.95
N PRO A 85 -9.82 21.56 -11.17
CA PRO A 85 -9.81 20.45 -10.21
C PRO A 85 -8.40 19.88 -9.97
N GLN A 86 -7.60 19.76 -11.03
CA GLN A 86 -6.26 19.19 -10.96
C GLN A 86 -5.30 20.10 -10.20
N ALA A 87 -5.45 21.41 -10.34
CA ALA A 87 -4.69 22.37 -9.58
C ALA A 87 -4.97 22.28 -8.07
N HIS A 88 -6.24 22.09 -7.67
CA HIS A 88 -6.59 21.82 -6.27
C HIS A 88 -5.88 20.56 -5.76
N THR A 89 -5.85 19.50 -6.56
CA THR A 89 -5.15 18.25 -6.23
C THR A 89 -3.65 18.45 -6.09
N LEU A 90 -3.04 19.25 -6.95
CA LEU A 90 -1.61 19.56 -6.87
C LEU A 90 -1.27 20.33 -5.58
N VAL A 91 -2.06 21.36 -5.24
CA VAL A 91 -1.89 22.08 -3.97
C VAL A 91 -2.01 21.13 -2.78
N ALA A 92 -3.02 20.25 -2.77
CA ALA A 92 -3.20 19.24 -1.73
C ALA A 92 -1.98 18.34 -1.58
N ARG A 93 -1.42 17.83 -2.68
CA ARG A 93 -0.22 16.98 -2.69
C ARG A 93 1.01 17.69 -2.12
N ILE A 94 1.18 18.97 -2.40
CA ILE A 94 2.30 19.79 -1.89
C ILE A 94 2.21 19.89 -0.36
N TYR A 95 1.03 20.18 0.20
CA TYR A 95 0.83 20.24 1.65
C TYR A 95 0.91 18.87 2.31
N GLU A 96 0.33 17.82 1.69
CA GLU A 96 0.41 16.43 2.19
C GLU A 96 1.85 15.93 2.28
N GLY A 97 2.67 16.24 1.27
CA GLY A 97 4.08 15.84 1.21
C GLY A 97 5.01 16.74 2.02
N GLY A 98 4.56 17.95 2.43
CA GLY A 98 5.45 18.95 3.02
C GLY A 98 6.51 19.45 2.03
N LEU A 99 6.15 19.56 0.74
CA LEU A 99 7.09 19.85 -0.35
C LEU A 99 7.29 21.37 -0.46
N GLY A 100 8.44 21.86 -0.03
CA GLY A 100 8.74 23.30 0.00
C GLY A 100 7.95 24.10 1.04
N VAL A 101 6.96 23.51 1.68
CA VAL A 101 6.16 24.07 2.79
C VAL A 101 6.13 23.06 3.94
N ALA A 102 5.71 23.50 5.13
CA ALA A 102 5.47 22.57 6.22
C ALA A 102 4.34 21.59 5.84
N LYS A 103 4.52 20.30 6.18
CA LYS A 103 3.48 19.29 6.00
C LYS A 103 2.24 19.69 6.79
N ASP A 104 1.07 19.69 6.12
CA ASP A 104 -0.21 20.01 6.72
C ASP A 104 -1.33 19.15 6.12
N ASP A 105 -1.59 18.03 6.79
CA ASP A 105 -2.64 17.09 6.37
C ASP A 105 -4.05 17.70 6.45
N ILE A 106 -4.29 18.71 7.32
CA ILE A 106 -5.59 19.37 7.44
C ILE A 106 -5.84 20.25 6.20
N THR A 107 -4.85 21.05 5.82
CA THR A 107 -4.92 21.87 4.61
C THR A 107 -5.01 20.99 3.37
N ALA A 108 -4.23 19.90 3.29
CA ALA A 108 -4.31 18.94 2.20
C ALA A 108 -5.71 18.34 2.05
N ALA A 109 -6.34 17.90 3.17
CA ALA A 109 -7.69 17.35 3.13
C ALA A 109 -8.73 18.33 2.61
N ARG A 110 -8.62 19.61 2.94
CA ARG A 110 -9.52 20.67 2.43
C ARG A 110 -9.38 20.83 0.92
N TRP A 111 -8.15 20.86 0.42
CA TRP A 111 -7.88 21.00 -1.00
C TRP A 111 -8.33 19.76 -1.79
N TYR A 112 -8.07 18.54 -1.28
CA TYR A 112 -8.59 17.31 -1.87
C TYR A 112 -10.12 17.26 -1.85
N SER A 113 -10.77 17.72 -0.78
CA SER A 113 -12.23 17.79 -0.72
C SER A 113 -12.80 18.65 -1.84
N ARG A 114 -12.20 19.83 -2.04
CA ARG A 114 -12.63 20.73 -3.11
C ARG A 114 -12.39 20.15 -4.50
N ALA A 115 -11.23 19.53 -4.74
CA ALA A 115 -10.94 18.84 -5.99
C ALA A 115 -11.93 17.69 -6.26
N ALA A 116 -12.24 16.88 -5.23
CA ALA A 116 -13.20 15.78 -5.32
C ALA A 116 -14.64 16.26 -5.65
N GLU A 117 -15.06 17.39 -5.06
CA GLU A 117 -16.33 18.05 -5.40
C GLU A 117 -16.38 18.49 -6.87
N LEU A 118 -15.24 18.90 -7.42
CA LEU A 118 -15.10 19.28 -8.83
C LEU A 118 -14.91 18.07 -9.76
N GLY A 119 -14.90 16.86 -9.22
CA GLY A 119 -14.88 15.62 -10.00
C GLY A 119 -13.49 15.04 -10.25
N ASP A 120 -12.44 15.54 -9.59
CA ASP A 120 -11.09 14.98 -9.75
C ASP A 120 -10.97 13.61 -9.09
N VAL A 121 -10.72 12.58 -9.91
CA VAL A 121 -10.66 11.18 -9.45
C VAL A 121 -9.47 10.91 -8.52
N PRO A 122 -8.24 11.39 -8.82
CA PRO A 122 -7.12 11.30 -7.89
C PRO A 122 -7.43 11.91 -6.52
N ALA A 123 -8.11 13.05 -6.48
CA ALA A 123 -8.50 13.67 -5.22
C ALA A 123 -9.55 12.86 -4.45
N MET A 124 -10.53 12.27 -5.14
CA MET A 124 -11.50 11.36 -4.50
C MET A 124 -10.78 10.19 -3.83
N LEU A 125 -9.79 9.62 -4.49
CA LEU A 125 -8.99 8.52 -3.95
C LEU A 125 -8.18 8.96 -2.73
N ALA A 126 -7.46 10.09 -2.83
CA ALA A 126 -6.66 10.64 -1.76
C ALA A 126 -7.52 11.00 -0.53
N LEU A 127 -8.65 11.69 -0.76
CA LEU A 127 -9.59 12.04 0.30
C LEU A 127 -10.19 10.78 0.96
N GLY A 128 -10.54 9.77 0.16
CA GLY A 128 -11.00 8.47 0.65
C GLY A 128 -9.98 7.82 1.58
N ASN A 129 -8.70 7.84 1.22
CA ASN A 129 -7.62 7.32 2.07
C ASN A 129 -7.49 8.14 3.37
N MET A 130 -7.51 9.47 3.29
CA MET A 130 -7.43 10.35 4.46
C MET A 130 -8.60 10.13 5.42
N LEU A 131 -9.82 9.97 4.91
CA LEU A 131 -11.01 9.65 5.69
C LEU A 131 -10.92 8.25 6.33
N ALA A 132 -10.43 7.25 5.61
CA ALA A 132 -10.28 5.88 6.12
C ALA A 132 -9.26 5.79 7.26
N GLU A 133 -8.20 6.60 7.19
CA GLU A 133 -7.11 6.65 8.17
C GLU A 133 -7.37 7.63 9.32
N GLY A 134 -8.14 8.68 9.07
CA GLY A 134 -8.33 9.81 9.99
C GLY A 134 -7.17 10.80 9.94
N ARG A 135 -6.59 11.00 8.77
CA ARG A 135 -5.40 11.83 8.57
C ARG A 135 -5.78 13.22 8.04
N GLY A 136 -5.55 14.24 8.87
CA GLY A 136 -5.94 15.62 8.58
C GLY A 136 -7.45 15.92 8.61
N ILE A 137 -8.26 14.88 8.73
CA ILE A 137 -9.73 14.91 8.81
C ILE A 137 -10.19 13.81 9.76
N GLY A 138 -11.35 13.96 10.39
CA GLY A 138 -11.91 12.92 11.25
C GLY A 138 -12.07 11.59 10.52
N LYS A 139 -11.71 10.50 11.20
CA LYS A 139 -11.84 9.15 10.61
C LYS A 139 -13.32 8.82 10.35
N ASP A 140 -13.63 8.61 9.06
CA ASP A 140 -14.96 8.24 8.61
C ASP A 140 -14.89 7.27 7.43
N ARG A 141 -15.06 5.98 7.74
CA ARG A 141 -15.00 4.92 6.72
C ARG A 141 -16.24 4.89 5.83
N THR A 142 -17.36 5.45 6.27
CA THR A 142 -18.55 5.57 5.43
C THR A 142 -18.33 6.63 4.35
N ALA A 143 -17.85 7.80 4.74
CA ALA A 143 -17.46 8.84 3.78
C ALA A 143 -16.31 8.38 2.86
N ALA A 144 -15.33 7.63 3.40
CA ALA A 144 -14.27 7.03 2.57
C ALA A 144 -14.84 6.10 1.49
N ALA A 145 -15.79 5.24 1.86
CA ALA A 145 -16.46 4.33 0.93
C ALA A 145 -17.23 5.09 -0.16
N GLU A 146 -17.87 6.20 0.17
CA GLU A 146 -18.54 7.06 -0.83
C GLU A 146 -17.55 7.67 -1.82
N MET A 147 -16.39 8.14 -1.35
CA MET A 147 -15.34 8.65 -2.22
C MET A 147 -14.80 7.55 -3.15
N TYR A 148 -14.54 6.36 -2.62
CA TYR A 148 -14.12 5.23 -3.45
C TYR A 148 -15.21 4.78 -4.43
N GLU A 149 -16.50 4.80 -4.06
CA GLU A 149 -17.60 4.49 -4.98
C GLU A 149 -17.65 5.48 -6.16
N LYS A 150 -17.51 6.78 -5.89
CA LYS A 150 -17.45 7.81 -6.94
C LYS A 150 -16.26 7.58 -7.88
N ALA A 151 -15.07 7.38 -7.33
CA ALA A 151 -13.88 7.11 -8.12
C ALA A 151 -13.96 5.77 -8.87
N ALA A 152 -14.48 4.71 -8.25
CA ALA A 152 -14.66 3.40 -8.88
C ALA A 152 -15.65 3.45 -10.04
N ALA A 153 -16.67 4.31 -9.98
CA ALA A 153 -17.65 4.50 -11.07
C ALA A 153 -17.01 5.06 -12.35
N THR A 154 -15.87 5.74 -12.25
CA THR A 154 -15.07 6.20 -13.41
C THR A 154 -14.17 5.11 -13.98
N GLY A 155 -14.11 3.95 -13.33
CA GLY A 155 -13.22 2.84 -13.71
C GLY A 155 -11.84 2.91 -13.07
N ASP A 156 -11.63 3.73 -12.04
CA ASP A 156 -10.35 3.77 -11.33
C ASP A 156 -10.07 2.44 -10.62
N PRO A 157 -8.93 1.78 -10.91
CA PRO A 157 -8.64 0.45 -10.37
C PRO A 157 -8.26 0.48 -8.87
N LEU A 158 -7.62 1.53 -8.38
CA LEU A 158 -7.24 1.65 -6.97
C LEU A 158 -8.47 1.92 -6.11
N ALA A 159 -9.41 2.74 -6.60
CA ALA A 159 -10.68 2.96 -5.93
C ALA A 159 -11.50 1.67 -5.85
N ASN A 160 -11.56 0.90 -6.92
CA ASN A 160 -12.19 -0.42 -6.90
C ASN A 160 -11.51 -1.34 -5.88
N TYR A 161 -10.19 -1.39 -5.84
CA TYR A 161 -9.46 -2.21 -4.87
C TYR A 161 -9.80 -1.80 -3.43
N ASN A 162 -9.71 -0.51 -3.10
CA ASN A 162 -10.00 -0.01 -1.76
C ASN A 162 -11.46 -0.25 -1.35
N LEU A 163 -12.41 -0.05 -2.27
CA LEU A 163 -13.81 -0.36 -2.03
C LEU A 163 -14.03 -1.85 -1.77
N GLY A 164 -13.35 -2.72 -2.52
CA GLY A 164 -13.35 -4.15 -2.30
C GLY A 164 -12.88 -4.53 -0.89
N LEU A 165 -11.81 -3.90 -0.40
CA LEU A 165 -11.32 -4.11 0.97
C LEU A 165 -12.33 -3.68 2.04
N LEU A 166 -13.04 -2.57 1.83
CA LEU A 166 -14.09 -2.12 2.76
C LEU A 166 -15.25 -3.13 2.82
N PHE A 167 -15.67 -3.68 1.67
CA PHE A 167 -16.69 -4.74 1.63
C PHE A 167 -16.23 -6.05 2.28
N LEU A 168 -14.94 -6.40 2.21
CA LEU A 168 -14.41 -7.60 2.91
C LEU A 168 -14.46 -7.44 4.43
N LYS A 169 -14.19 -6.23 4.92
CA LYS A 169 -14.08 -5.94 6.35
C LYS A 169 -15.40 -5.53 7.00
N GLY A 170 -16.40 -5.18 6.21
CA GLY A 170 -17.62 -4.56 6.71
C GLY A 170 -17.38 -3.16 7.32
N GLU A 171 -16.41 -2.42 6.77
CA GLU A 171 -16.01 -1.10 7.26
C GLU A 171 -16.60 0.01 6.37
N GLY A 172 -17.46 0.86 6.93
CA GLY A 172 -18.15 1.92 6.19
C GLY A 172 -19.26 1.44 5.24
N LYS A 173 -19.27 0.15 4.90
CA LYS A 173 -20.30 -0.57 4.15
C LYS A 173 -20.54 -1.91 4.84
N PRO A 174 -21.75 -2.49 4.76
CA PRO A 174 -22.00 -3.84 5.25
C PRO A 174 -21.07 -4.85 4.57
N GLU A 175 -20.58 -5.82 5.36
CA GLU A 175 -19.75 -6.91 4.82
C GLU A 175 -20.46 -7.60 3.64
N ASN A 176 -19.75 -7.71 2.53
CA ASN A 176 -20.24 -8.38 1.34
C ASN A 176 -19.08 -8.98 0.54
N PRO A 177 -18.67 -10.22 0.83
CA PRO A 177 -17.55 -10.86 0.16
C PRO A 177 -17.72 -10.99 -1.36
N PHE A 178 -18.94 -11.17 -1.85
CA PHE A 178 -19.22 -11.27 -3.28
C PHE A 178 -18.96 -9.93 -4.01
N ARG A 179 -19.44 -8.82 -3.46
CA ARG A 179 -19.13 -7.49 -4.01
C ARG A 179 -17.64 -7.18 -3.89
N ALA A 180 -17.05 -7.53 -2.77
CA ALA A 180 -15.61 -7.37 -2.55
C ALA A 180 -14.78 -8.08 -3.62
N ALA A 181 -15.08 -9.36 -3.88
CA ALA A 181 -14.38 -10.13 -4.90
C ALA A 181 -14.52 -9.52 -6.30
N LYS A 182 -15.70 -9.01 -6.67
CA LYS A 182 -15.90 -8.32 -7.95
C LYS A 182 -15.04 -7.06 -8.10
N HIS A 183 -14.99 -6.22 -7.07
CA HIS A 183 -14.20 -5.00 -7.09
C HIS A 183 -12.70 -5.31 -7.10
N ILE A 184 -12.24 -6.29 -6.30
CA ILE A 184 -10.84 -6.74 -6.29
C ILE A 184 -10.48 -7.39 -7.63
N GLN A 185 -11.37 -8.19 -8.23
CA GLN A 185 -11.16 -8.78 -9.55
C GLN A 185 -10.97 -7.69 -10.61
N PHE A 186 -11.83 -6.68 -10.64
CA PHE A 186 -11.68 -5.56 -11.55
C PHE A 186 -10.29 -4.92 -11.46
N ALA A 187 -9.84 -4.63 -10.23
CA ALA A 187 -8.51 -4.05 -10.01
C ALA A 187 -7.37 -5.00 -10.44
N ALA A 188 -7.51 -6.30 -10.18
CA ALA A 188 -6.55 -7.32 -10.58
C ALA A 188 -6.42 -7.44 -12.10
N GLU A 189 -7.54 -7.35 -12.83
CA GLU A 189 -7.60 -7.31 -14.30
C GLU A 189 -6.93 -6.04 -14.86
N LYS A 190 -6.94 -4.93 -14.11
CA LYS A 190 -6.20 -3.69 -14.41
C LYS A 190 -4.74 -3.73 -13.94
N ASN A 191 -4.23 -4.91 -13.67
CA ASN A 191 -2.83 -5.18 -13.35
C ASN A 191 -2.32 -4.60 -12.02
N ILE A 192 -3.21 -4.36 -11.04
CA ILE A 192 -2.80 -4.01 -9.67
C ILE A 192 -2.28 -5.27 -8.97
N ALA A 193 -0.97 -5.32 -8.70
CA ALA A 193 -0.30 -6.51 -8.15
C ALA A 193 -0.90 -6.96 -6.80
N GLN A 194 -1.20 -6.00 -5.91
CA GLN A 194 -1.82 -6.31 -4.62
C GLN A 194 -3.23 -6.89 -4.79
N ALA A 195 -4.02 -6.37 -5.73
CA ALA A 195 -5.34 -6.91 -6.03
C ALA A 195 -5.26 -8.34 -6.62
N GLN A 196 -4.25 -8.63 -7.45
CA GLN A 196 -4.01 -9.98 -7.97
C GLN A 196 -3.64 -10.96 -6.85
N PHE A 197 -2.80 -10.54 -5.91
CA PHE A 197 -2.45 -11.33 -4.72
C PHE A 197 -3.68 -11.63 -3.86
N ASP A 198 -4.47 -10.61 -3.55
CA ASP A 198 -5.66 -10.77 -2.72
C ASP A 198 -6.73 -11.60 -3.42
N LEU A 199 -6.93 -11.41 -4.73
CA LEU A 199 -7.85 -12.23 -5.52
C LEU A 199 -7.44 -13.71 -5.51
N ALA A 200 -6.14 -14.00 -5.62
CA ALA A 200 -5.62 -15.35 -5.49
C ALA A 200 -5.98 -15.95 -4.11
N ALA A 201 -5.83 -15.19 -3.04
CA ALA A 201 -6.22 -15.61 -1.70
C ALA A 201 -7.74 -15.83 -1.55
N LEU A 202 -8.57 -15.01 -2.22
CA LEU A 202 -10.02 -15.22 -2.27
C LEU A 202 -10.38 -16.54 -2.95
N TYR A 203 -9.77 -16.86 -4.10
CA TYR A 203 -9.96 -18.14 -4.79
C TYR A 203 -9.46 -19.33 -3.99
N GLN A 204 -8.36 -19.21 -3.24
CA GLN A 204 -7.87 -20.29 -2.37
C GLN A 204 -8.86 -20.64 -1.24
N LYS A 205 -9.52 -19.60 -0.69
CA LYS A 205 -10.39 -19.74 0.49
C LYS A 205 -11.88 -19.85 0.16
N GLY A 206 -12.28 -19.57 -1.08
CA GLY A 206 -13.68 -19.50 -1.46
C GLY A 206 -14.43 -18.33 -0.81
N VAL A 207 -13.77 -17.16 -0.68
CA VAL A 207 -14.38 -15.97 -0.08
C VAL A 207 -14.94 -15.06 -1.17
N GLY A 208 -16.26 -15.01 -1.29
CA GLY A 208 -16.96 -14.23 -2.33
C GLY A 208 -16.83 -14.78 -3.75
N VAL A 209 -16.09 -15.86 -3.93
CA VAL A 209 -15.92 -16.63 -5.18
C VAL A 209 -15.91 -18.11 -4.85
N GLU A 210 -16.24 -18.97 -5.82
CA GLU A 210 -16.05 -20.41 -5.68
C GLU A 210 -14.56 -20.74 -5.56
N PRO A 211 -14.16 -21.65 -4.63
CA PRO A 211 -12.76 -22.07 -4.50
C PRO A 211 -12.21 -22.61 -5.81
N ASN A 212 -11.08 -22.10 -6.25
CA ASN A 212 -10.44 -22.54 -7.48
C ASN A 212 -8.92 -22.43 -7.38
N ALA A 213 -8.25 -23.54 -7.15
CA ALA A 213 -6.81 -23.59 -6.98
C ALA A 213 -6.03 -23.18 -8.25
N LEU A 214 -6.57 -23.45 -9.46
CA LEU A 214 -5.94 -23.03 -10.72
C LEU A 214 -6.00 -21.51 -10.89
N GLU A 215 -7.17 -20.91 -10.67
CA GLU A 215 -7.31 -19.44 -10.70
C GLU A 215 -6.43 -18.77 -9.64
N ALA A 216 -6.40 -19.34 -8.43
CA ALA A 216 -5.53 -18.83 -7.37
C ALA A 216 -4.05 -18.84 -7.82
N ALA A 217 -3.56 -19.93 -8.42
CA ALA A 217 -2.19 -20.01 -8.92
C ALA A 217 -1.92 -19.05 -10.08
N ASN A 218 -2.88 -18.87 -10.99
CA ASN A 218 -2.78 -17.93 -12.11
C ASN A 218 -2.63 -16.49 -11.63
N TRP A 219 -3.49 -16.03 -10.70
CA TRP A 219 -3.43 -14.69 -10.15
C TRP A 219 -2.20 -14.47 -9.28
N MET A 220 -1.83 -15.47 -8.45
CA MET A 220 -0.61 -15.43 -7.65
C MET A 220 0.64 -15.30 -8.51
N SER A 221 0.70 -16.04 -9.65
CA SER A 221 1.79 -15.95 -10.62
C SER A 221 1.91 -14.54 -11.23
N LYS A 222 0.78 -13.89 -11.55
CA LYS A 222 0.79 -12.53 -12.09
C LYS A 222 1.37 -11.53 -11.08
N ALA A 223 0.91 -11.59 -9.83
CA ALA A 223 1.42 -10.73 -8.76
C ALA A 223 2.92 -10.96 -8.49
N ALA A 224 3.35 -12.23 -8.47
CA ALA A 224 4.76 -12.61 -8.28
C ALA A 224 5.67 -12.10 -9.41
N LYS A 225 5.21 -12.16 -10.66
CA LYS A 225 5.93 -11.63 -11.84
C LYS A 225 6.06 -10.11 -11.81
N GLN A 226 5.15 -9.40 -11.17
CA GLN A 226 5.25 -7.96 -10.94
C GLN A 226 6.20 -7.59 -9.78
N GLY A 227 6.83 -8.58 -9.14
CA GLY A 227 7.79 -8.36 -8.07
C GLY A 227 7.17 -8.19 -6.68
N LEU A 228 5.85 -8.45 -6.52
CA LEU A 228 5.24 -8.40 -5.19
C LEU A 228 5.82 -9.52 -4.31
N VAL A 229 6.66 -9.16 -3.35
CA VAL A 229 7.46 -10.10 -2.55
C VAL A 229 6.62 -11.16 -1.83
N PRO A 230 5.50 -10.83 -1.14
CA PRO A 230 4.61 -11.84 -0.58
C PRO A 230 4.07 -12.82 -1.63
N ALA A 231 3.73 -12.32 -2.82
CA ALA A 231 3.24 -13.16 -3.91
C ALA A 231 4.33 -14.10 -4.46
N GLN A 232 5.58 -13.65 -4.51
CA GLN A 232 6.71 -14.49 -4.92
C GLN A 232 6.87 -15.67 -3.96
N TYR A 233 6.81 -15.43 -2.66
CA TYR A 233 6.87 -16.50 -1.66
C TYR A 233 5.71 -17.49 -1.79
N GLU A 234 4.47 -16.97 -1.81
CA GLU A 234 3.29 -17.83 -1.91
C GLU A 234 3.25 -18.61 -3.23
N TYR A 235 3.63 -17.98 -4.35
CA TYR A 235 3.71 -18.68 -5.64
C TYR A 235 4.78 -19.77 -5.64
N ALA A 236 5.94 -19.52 -5.03
CA ALA A 236 6.96 -20.56 -4.85
C ALA A 236 6.43 -21.74 -4.02
N VAL A 237 5.68 -21.49 -2.94
CA VAL A 237 5.03 -22.54 -2.15
C VAL A 237 4.00 -23.33 -2.99
N MET A 238 3.22 -22.63 -3.83
CA MET A 238 2.27 -23.30 -4.73
C MET A 238 2.97 -24.20 -5.76
N LEU A 239 4.08 -23.74 -6.33
CA LEU A 239 4.92 -24.52 -7.24
C LEU A 239 5.52 -25.76 -6.57
N MET A 240 6.04 -25.61 -5.35
CA MET A 240 6.66 -26.72 -4.61
C MET A 240 5.66 -27.79 -4.15
N ARG A 241 4.38 -27.42 -4.00
CA ARG A 241 3.33 -28.34 -3.51
C ARG A 241 2.35 -28.79 -4.59
N GLY A 242 2.48 -28.28 -5.79
CA GLY A 242 1.52 -28.56 -6.86
C GLY A 242 0.11 -27.99 -6.59
N LEU A 243 -0.03 -26.86 -5.91
CA LEU A 243 -1.32 -26.29 -5.56
C LEU A 243 -1.92 -25.50 -6.74
N GLY A 244 -2.88 -26.12 -7.42
CA GLY A 244 -3.53 -25.56 -8.61
C GLY A 244 -2.69 -25.57 -9.89
N LEU A 245 -1.50 -26.18 -9.84
CA LEU A 245 -0.58 -26.34 -10.96
C LEU A 245 0.27 -27.58 -10.73
N LYS A 246 1.03 -28.01 -11.75
CA LYS A 246 1.97 -29.11 -11.59
C LYS A 246 3.12 -28.66 -10.67
N GLU A 247 3.53 -29.56 -9.78
CA GLU A 247 4.73 -29.38 -8.94
C GLU A 247 5.97 -29.11 -9.80
N ASP A 248 6.73 -28.07 -9.42
CA ASP A 248 7.93 -27.64 -10.15
C ASP A 248 8.85 -26.85 -9.21
N GLU A 249 9.73 -27.58 -8.53
CA GLU A 249 10.71 -26.98 -7.62
C GLU A 249 11.70 -26.07 -8.34
N ASN A 250 12.11 -26.44 -9.57
CA ASN A 250 13.06 -25.64 -10.33
C ASN A 250 12.52 -24.23 -10.62
N ARG A 251 11.23 -24.12 -10.91
CA ARG A 251 10.57 -22.82 -11.10
C ARG A 251 10.31 -22.10 -9.80
N ALA A 252 10.18 -22.80 -8.69
CA ALA A 252 9.96 -22.18 -7.38
C ALA A 252 11.20 -21.46 -6.84
N ILE A 253 12.39 -22.00 -7.10
CA ILE A 253 13.66 -21.52 -6.53
C ILE A 253 13.92 -20.02 -6.76
N PRO A 254 13.86 -19.46 -7.98
CA PRO A 254 14.14 -18.05 -8.20
C PRO A 254 13.21 -17.14 -7.39
N TYR A 255 11.92 -17.46 -7.30
CA TYR A 255 10.96 -16.70 -6.50
C TYR A 255 11.25 -16.80 -5.01
N LEU A 256 11.62 -17.98 -4.55
CA LEU A 256 11.98 -18.22 -3.16
C LEU A 256 13.24 -17.47 -2.76
N GLN A 257 14.28 -17.48 -3.63
CA GLN A 257 15.52 -16.74 -3.42
C GLN A 257 15.24 -15.24 -3.30
N THR A 258 14.49 -14.69 -4.26
CA THR A 258 14.12 -13.26 -4.20
C THR A 258 13.35 -12.93 -2.92
N ALA A 259 12.36 -13.73 -2.53
CA ALA A 259 11.60 -13.51 -1.31
C ALA A 259 12.46 -13.60 -0.05
N ALA A 260 13.42 -14.53 0.00
CA ALA A 260 14.35 -14.69 1.12
C ALA A 260 15.33 -13.52 1.23
N GLU A 261 15.86 -13.04 0.10
CA GLU A 261 16.73 -11.87 0.02
C GLU A 261 15.99 -10.59 0.44
N GLN A 262 14.69 -10.49 0.13
CA GLN A 262 13.82 -9.40 0.57
C GLN A 262 13.33 -9.55 2.03
N GLY A 263 13.82 -10.55 2.75
CA GLY A 263 13.63 -10.69 4.19
C GLY A 263 12.40 -11.48 4.62
N ILE A 264 11.76 -12.28 3.74
CA ILE A 264 10.64 -13.14 4.13
C ILE A 264 11.18 -14.35 4.94
N PRO A 265 10.88 -14.47 6.25
CA PRO A 265 11.50 -15.50 7.09
C PRO A 265 11.10 -16.92 6.67
N GLY A 266 9.86 -17.11 6.20
CA GLY A 266 9.40 -18.40 5.67
C GLY A 266 10.18 -18.85 4.43
N ALA A 267 10.55 -17.91 3.55
CA ALA A 267 11.37 -18.18 2.37
C ALA A 267 12.81 -18.54 2.77
N GLN A 268 13.36 -17.82 3.74
CA GLN A 268 14.70 -18.09 4.29
C GLN A 268 14.81 -19.49 4.90
N ASN A 269 13.79 -19.90 5.66
CA ASN A 269 13.76 -21.25 6.23
C ASN A 269 13.62 -22.35 5.16
N ARG A 270 12.86 -22.09 4.10
CA ARG A 270 12.78 -23.02 2.97
C ARG A 270 14.08 -23.14 2.20
N LEU A 271 14.80 -22.03 1.98
CA LEU A 271 16.14 -22.06 1.39
C LEU A 271 17.12 -22.85 2.25
N ALA A 272 17.02 -22.76 3.58
CA ALA A 272 17.82 -23.58 4.47
C ALA A 272 17.58 -25.10 4.21
N TRP A 273 16.32 -25.53 4.07
CA TRP A 273 16.01 -26.91 3.72
C TRP A 273 16.54 -27.30 2.33
N ILE A 274 16.35 -26.44 1.33
CA ILE A 274 16.81 -26.70 -0.05
C ILE A 274 18.33 -26.90 -0.09
N HIS A 275 19.08 -26.05 0.60
CA HIS A 275 20.53 -26.20 0.71
C HIS A 275 20.94 -27.43 1.55
N GLN A 276 20.16 -27.80 2.54
CA GLN A 276 20.42 -29.00 3.36
C GLN A 276 20.23 -30.29 2.58
N GLU A 277 19.22 -30.35 1.73
CA GLU A 277 18.84 -31.54 0.98
C GLU A 277 19.47 -31.64 -0.41
N GLY A 278 19.74 -30.49 -1.01
CA GLY A 278 20.20 -30.40 -2.41
C GLY A 278 19.06 -30.57 -3.39
N ALA A 279 17.96 -29.83 -3.20
CA ALA A 279 16.76 -29.92 -4.02
C ALA A 279 16.66 -28.79 -5.07
N GLY A 280 15.79 -28.95 -6.09
CA GLY A 280 15.48 -27.92 -7.08
C GLY A 280 16.69 -27.46 -7.91
N GLY A 281 17.65 -28.36 -8.19
CA GLY A 281 18.85 -28.02 -8.93
C GLY A 281 19.96 -27.32 -8.12
N ILE A 282 19.71 -27.03 -6.84
CA ILE A 282 20.71 -26.48 -5.91
C ILE A 282 21.50 -27.65 -5.32
N GLN A 283 22.84 -27.55 -5.36
CA GLN A 283 23.69 -28.53 -4.70
C GLN A 283 23.60 -28.43 -3.18
N LYS A 284 23.69 -29.57 -2.52
CA LYS A 284 23.73 -29.65 -1.05
C LYS A 284 24.88 -28.81 -0.49
N ASN A 285 24.54 -27.89 0.42
CA ASN A 285 25.50 -27.01 1.07
C ASN A 285 25.06 -26.75 2.53
N PRO A 286 25.54 -27.54 3.50
CA PRO A 286 25.17 -27.37 4.91
C PRO A 286 25.51 -25.99 5.48
N ASN A 287 26.57 -25.34 5.01
CA ASN A 287 26.98 -24.01 5.50
C ASN A 287 25.97 -22.95 5.06
N GLU A 288 25.53 -22.97 3.80
CA GLU A 288 24.45 -22.08 3.34
C GLU A 288 23.11 -22.42 4.04
N ALA A 289 22.83 -23.71 4.26
CA ALA A 289 21.66 -24.12 5.02
C ALA A 289 21.67 -23.52 6.44
N ALA A 290 22.77 -23.63 7.14
CA ALA A 290 22.94 -23.08 8.48
C ALA A 290 22.83 -21.54 8.49
N LYS A 291 23.46 -20.84 7.55
CA LYS A 291 23.35 -19.40 7.38
C LYS A 291 21.89 -18.95 7.24
N TRP A 292 21.15 -19.54 6.28
CA TRP A 292 19.73 -19.22 6.08
C TRP A 292 18.87 -19.61 7.28
N ARG A 293 19.22 -20.70 7.98
CA ARG A 293 18.53 -21.09 9.23
C ARG A 293 18.71 -20.04 10.32
N PHE A 294 19.93 -19.53 10.55
CA PHE A 294 20.18 -18.48 11.54
C PHE A 294 19.43 -17.18 11.20
N ILE A 295 19.34 -16.82 9.92
CA ILE A 295 18.58 -15.66 9.47
C ILE A 295 17.07 -15.87 9.74
N ALA A 296 16.50 -16.99 9.33
CA ALA A 296 15.08 -17.32 9.53
C ALA A 296 14.71 -17.41 11.03
N LYS A 297 15.59 -17.98 11.85
CA LYS A 297 15.41 -18.05 13.32
C LYS A 297 15.36 -16.66 13.94
N ALA A 298 16.23 -15.76 13.53
CA ALA A 298 16.19 -14.36 13.95
C ALA A 298 14.91 -13.63 13.48
N GLY A 299 14.32 -14.07 12.37
CA GLY A 299 13.00 -13.63 11.87
C GLY A 299 11.80 -14.31 12.56
N GLY A 300 12.03 -15.10 13.62
CA GLY A 300 10.98 -15.72 14.42
C GLY A 300 10.45 -17.08 13.92
N ILE A 301 11.07 -17.71 12.91
CA ILE A 301 10.67 -19.04 12.45
C ILE A 301 11.28 -20.12 13.35
N ALA A 302 10.42 -20.96 13.95
CA ALA A 302 10.82 -22.16 14.67
C ALA A 302 10.96 -23.32 13.69
N ASP A 303 12.08 -24.05 13.73
CA ASP A 303 12.30 -25.29 13.00
C ASP A 303 13.32 -26.15 13.75
N GLU A 304 12.82 -27.00 14.64
CA GLU A 304 13.65 -27.82 15.52
C GLU A 304 14.53 -28.82 14.75
N LYS A 305 14.05 -29.32 13.61
CA LYS A 305 14.81 -30.28 12.80
C LYS A 305 16.03 -29.62 12.18
N LEU A 306 15.87 -28.43 11.60
CA LEU A 306 17.00 -27.67 11.07
C LEU A 306 17.94 -27.22 12.20
N ASP A 307 17.41 -26.83 13.36
CA ASP A 307 18.23 -26.46 14.51
C ASP A 307 19.10 -27.65 14.97
N MET A 308 18.52 -28.84 15.08
CA MET A 308 19.28 -30.06 15.40
C MET A 308 20.36 -30.37 14.36
N LEU A 309 20.06 -30.23 13.06
CA LEU A 309 21.07 -30.44 12.01
C LEU A 309 22.22 -29.44 12.11
N VAL A 310 21.93 -28.17 12.36
CA VAL A 310 22.94 -27.13 12.58
C VAL A 310 23.75 -27.43 13.83
N ASP A 311 23.14 -27.96 14.89
CA ASP A 311 23.84 -28.29 16.14
C ASP A 311 24.83 -29.45 16.01
N THR A 312 24.65 -30.33 15.03
CA THR A 312 25.62 -31.41 14.70
C THR A 312 26.81 -30.98 13.87
N MET A 313 26.82 -29.72 13.37
CA MET A 313 27.93 -29.20 12.56
C MET A 313 29.18 -28.93 13.43
N PRO A 314 30.40 -29.00 12.82
CA PRO A 314 31.62 -28.56 13.48
C PRO A 314 31.50 -27.09 13.95
N ASP A 315 32.05 -26.80 15.13
CA ASP A 315 31.96 -25.45 15.74
C ASP A 315 32.52 -24.33 14.83
N SER A 316 33.57 -24.63 14.06
CA SER A 316 34.17 -23.69 13.12
C SER A 316 33.19 -23.31 11.98
N GLU A 317 32.48 -24.29 11.44
CA GLU A 317 31.49 -24.08 10.36
C GLU A 317 30.26 -23.36 10.88
N LYS A 318 29.77 -23.75 12.08
CA LYS A 318 28.66 -23.07 12.76
C LYS A 318 28.94 -21.61 12.99
N LYS A 319 30.15 -21.26 13.51
CA LYS A 319 30.57 -19.86 13.71
C LYS A 319 30.68 -19.11 12.39
N ALA A 320 31.18 -19.74 11.33
CA ALA A 320 31.25 -19.13 10.00
C ALA A 320 29.85 -18.81 9.44
N ALA A 321 28.91 -19.74 9.56
CA ALA A 321 27.53 -19.56 9.16
C ALA A 321 26.81 -18.47 9.98
N GLN A 322 27.04 -18.41 11.28
CA GLN A 322 26.52 -17.32 12.14
C GLN A 322 27.05 -15.96 11.71
N LYS A 323 28.36 -15.86 11.44
CA LYS A 323 28.99 -14.63 10.96
C LYS A 323 28.37 -14.20 9.61
N ALA A 324 28.26 -15.10 8.66
CA ALA A 324 27.64 -14.83 7.35
C ALA A 324 26.17 -14.39 7.48
N ALA A 325 25.42 -14.98 8.42
CA ALA A 325 24.05 -14.57 8.71
C ALA A 325 23.99 -13.15 9.31
N GLN A 326 24.94 -12.80 10.18
CA GLN A 326 25.00 -11.46 10.75
C GLN A 326 25.38 -10.43 9.69
N GLU A 327 26.39 -10.68 8.87
CA GLU A 327 26.81 -9.80 7.77
C GLU A 327 25.65 -9.54 6.79
N TRP A 328 24.87 -10.58 6.48
CA TRP A 328 23.68 -10.42 5.65
C TRP A 328 22.66 -9.47 6.30
N ARG A 329 22.35 -9.64 7.58
CA ARG A 329 21.41 -8.77 8.32
C ARG A 329 21.89 -7.32 8.37
N ASP A 330 23.17 -7.10 8.66
CA ASP A 330 23.76 -5.77 8.73
C ASP A 330 23.67 -5.06 7.38
N LYS A 331 23.92 -5.79 6.27
CA LYS A 331 23.73 -5.27 4.93
C LYS A 331 22.27 -4.88 4.66
N GLN A 332 21.29 -5.65 5.12
CA GLN A 332 19.88 -5.31 4.95
C GLN A 332 19.47 -4.05 5.74
N LEU A 333 20.09 -3.81 6.90
CA LEU A 333 19.83 -2.59 7.69
C LEU A 333 20.40 -1.34 7.03
N THR A 334 21.49 -1.45 6.27
CA THR A 334 22.10 -0.30 5.56
C THR A 334 21.39 0.06 4.26
N LEU A 335 20.54 -0.82 3.73
CA LEU A 335 19.78 -0.62 2.50
C LEU A 335 18.36 -0.05 2.74
N ARG A 336 17.94 0.05 4.01
CA ARG A 336 16.66 0.63 4.46
C ARG A 336 16.84 2.06 4.94
#